data_68719a465162ccb0f742ed4a8124a3a1
#
_entry.id   68719a465162ccb0f742ed4a8124a3a1
#
_cell.length_a   1.000
_cell.length_b   1.000
_cell.length_c   1.000
_cell.angle_alpha   90.00
_cell.angle_beta   90.00
_cell.angle_gamma   90.00
#
_symmetry.space_group_name_H-M   'P 1'
#
loop_
_entity.id
_entity.type
_entity.pdbx_description
1 polymer ?
#
loop_
_entity_poly.entity_id
_entity_poly.type
_entity_poly.pdbx_seq_one_letter_code
_entity_poly.pdbx_strand_id
1 'polypeptide(L)'
;DVNWHFAGNNRALIFGKDNGAEPIIDFGKVQQLNPGEKVTITDPISGDLVAYTDGNTLFDASNNPMQNGEGILTDPSGLQAMAASPVPGPGGTGKYYLFHRNNSGEILATIIDQTLQGNRADGTPAGAVTTKNSPIGVTGRGDGMLTVASADGNTFWLVTQAANGGLIEFYEVPFEGG
;
A
#
# COMPACT_ATOMS: atom_id res chain seq x y z
N ASP A 1 6.82 9.68 2.65
CA ASP A 1 7.24 8.28 2.84
C ASP A 1 8.63 8.24 3.42
N VAL A 2 8.81 7.52 4.51
CA VAL A 2 10.10 7.38 5.20
C VAL A 2 10.87 6.11 4.81
N ASN A 3 10.23 5.20 4.08
CA ASN A 3 10.84 3.97 3.63
C ASN A 3 10.60 3.77 2.12
N TRP A 4 11.67 3.61 1.36
CA TRP A 4 11.61 3.31 -0.07
C TRP A 4 12.29 1.95 -0.33
N HIS A 5 11.54 1.00 -0.87
CA HIS A 5 12.04 -0.33 -1.22
C HIS A 5 12.34 -0.43 -2.72
N PHE A 6 13.49 -1.00 -3.05
CA PHE A 6 13.94 -1.12 -4.44
C PHE A 6 13.87 -2.58 -4.91
N ALA A 7 13.29 -2.78 -6.08
CA ALA A 7 13.20 -4.10 -6.71
C ALA A 7 14.58 -4.69 -6.99
N GLY A 8 14.72 -5.99 -6.77
CA GLY A 8 15.85 -6.80 -7.24
C GLY A 8 17.14 -6.73 -6.42
N ASN A 9 17.23 -5.87 -5.42
CA ASN A 9 18.51 -5.64 -4.71
C ASN A 9 18.48 -5.83 -3.20
N ASN A 10 17.37 -6.27 -2.60
CA ASN A 10 17.20 -6.36 -1.14
C ASN A 10 17.62 -5.08 -0.41
N ARG A 11 17.36 -3.92 -1.01
CA ARG A 11 17.76 -2.61 -0.47
C ARG A 11 16.54 -1.77 -0.17
N ALA A 12 16.62 -1.04 0.93
CA ALA A 12 15.68 0.02 1.28
C ALA A 12 16.44 1.32 1.56
N LEU A 13 15.83 2.46 1.26
CA LEU A 13 16.22 3.77 1.76
C LEU A 13 15.29 4.11 2.92
N ILE A 14 15.88 4.34 4.09
CA ILE A 14 15.16 4.74 5.29
C ILE A 14 15.51 6.19 5.57
N PHE A 15 14.52 7.06 5.54
CA PHE A 15 14.67 8.46 5.91
C PHE A 15 14.45 8.60 7.40
N GLY A 16 15.42 9.16 8.11
CA GLY A 16 15.29 9.43 9.55
C GLY A 16 14.13 10.37 9.85
N LYS A 17 13.49 10.17 11.00
CA LYS A 17 12.41 11.05 11.48
C LYS A 17 12.90 12.43 11.92
N ASP A 18 14.20 12.57 12.13
CA ASP A 18 14.84 13.82 12.54
C ASP A 18 15.10 14.69 11.30
N ASN A 19 14.61 15.91 11.32
CA ASN A 19 14.81 16.89 10.26
C ASN A 19 16.30 17.05 9.97
N GLY A 20 16.77 16.57 8.82
CA GLY A 20 18.14 16.69 8.36
C GLY A 20 19.02 15.44 8.52
N ALA A 21 18.50 14.33 9.02
CA ALA A 21 19.24 13.06 9.01
C ALA A 21 19.42 12.57 7.57
N GLU A 22 20.63 12.16 7.23
CA GLU A 22 20.88 11.53 5.93
C GLU A 22 20.14 10.19 5.83
N PRO A 23 19.60 9.85 4.63
CA PRO A 23 18.94 8.57 4.45
C PRO A 23 19.93 7.41 4.59
N ILE A 24 19.50 6.37 5.29
CA ILE A 24 20.30 5.16 5.50
C ILE A 24 19.94 4.16 4.40
N ILE A 25 20.95 3.61 3.74
CA ILE A 25 20.76 2.45 2.86
C ILE A 25 20.81 1.19 3.74
N ASP A 26 19.68 0.51 3.83
CA ASP A 26 19.56 -0.74 4.57
C ASP A 26 19.63 -1.93 3.61
N PHE A 27 20.47 -2.89 3.93
CA PHE A 27 20.71 -4.09 3.12
C PHE A 27 20.08 -5.31 3.81
N GLY A 28 19.37 -6.12 3.04
CA GLY A 28 18.86 -7.41 3.54
C GLY A 28 17.58 -7.32 4.37
N LYS A 29 16.94 -6.15 4.44
CA LYS A 29 15.68 -5.96 5.17
C LYS A 29 14.43 -6.09 4.32
N VAL A 30 14.55 -6.45 3.07
CA VAL A 30 13.41 -6.71 2.20
C VAL A 30 13.63 -8.00 1.44
N GLN A 31 12.56 -8.75 1.21
CA GLN A 31 12.59 -9.91 0.33
C GLN A 31 13.01 -9.49 -1.09
N GLN A 32 13.59 -10.41 -1.83
CA GLN A 32 13.82 -10.20 -3.25
C GLN A 32 12.46 -10.13 -3.94
N LEU A 33 12.04 -8.92 -4.28
CA LEU A 33 10.74 -8.66 -4.88
C LEU A 33 10.75 -9.00 -6.37
N ASN A 34 9.61 -9.48 -6.88
CA ASN A 34 9.39 -9.67 -8.31
C ASN A 34 9.56 -8.35 -9.07
N PRO A 35 9.94 -8.37 -10.36
CA PRO A 35 9.87 -7.19 -11.21
C PRO A 35 8.45 -6.62 -11.24
N GLY A 36 8.32 -5.30 -11.32
CA GLY A 36 7.04 -4.60 -11.36
C GLY A 36 6.97 -3.49 -10.32
N GLU A 37 5.81 -2.90 -10.19
CA GLU A 37 5.57 -1.81 -9.26
C GLU A 37 5.67 -2.26 -7.79
N LYS A 38 6.10 -1.34 -6.94
CA LYS A 38 6.24 -1.54 -5.50
C LYS A 38 5.48 -0.45 -4.76
N VAL A 39 4.81 -0.83 -3.69
CA VAL A 39 4.25 0.12 -2.73
C VAL A 39 4.73 -0.24 -1.35
N THR A 40 5.13 0.77 -0.61
CA THR A 40 5.47 0.70 0.80
C THR A 40 4.38 1.42 1.58
N ILE A 41 3.90 0.79 2.63
CA ILE A 41 2.90 1.32 3.54
C ILE A 41 3.59 1.61 4.86
N THR A 42 3.55 2.88 5.28
CA THR A 42 4.12 3.33 6.55
C THR A 42 3.04 3.92 7.42
N ASP A 43 3.15 3.73 8.72
CA ASP A 43 2.27 4.39 9.67
C ASP A 43 2.53 5.92 9.61
N PRO A 44 1.51 6.74 9.38
CA PRO A 44 1.70 8.17 9.18
C PRO A 44 2.12 8.93 10.44
N ILE A 45 1.93 8.34 11.61
CA ILE A 45 2.26 8.95 12.92
C ILE A 45 3.66 8.52 13.34
N SER A 46 3.90 7.20 13.40
CA SER A 46 5.18 6.67 13.85
C SER A 46 6.24 6.66 12.75
N GLY A 47 5.83 6.61 11.47
CA GLY A 47 6.70 6.42 10.30
C GLY A 47 7.25 5.00 10.21
N ASP A 48 6.77 4.07 11.04
CA ASP A 48 7.21 2.69 11.01
C ASP A 48 6.66 1.97 9.77
N LEU A 49 7.43 1.02 9.25
CA LEU A 49 6.99 0.16 8.17
C LEU A 49 5.82 -0.70 8.64
N VAL A 50 4.71 -0.64 7.92
CA VAL A 50 3.53 -1.50 8.15
C VAL A 50 3.61 -2.72 7.26
N ALA A 51 3.72 -2.48 5.96
CA ALA A 51 3.73 -3.52 4.94
C ALA A 51 4.39 -3.01 3.66
N TYR A 52 4.74 -3.91 2.78
CA TYR A 52 5.13 -3.59 1.40
C TYR A 52 4.68 -4.70 0.46
N THR A 53 4.61 -4.40 -0.83
CA THR A 53 4.19 -5.38 -1.84
C THR A 53 5.05 -5.31 -3.09
N ASP A 54 5.14 -6.45 -3.79
CA ASP A 54 5.71 -6.58 -5.14
C ASP A 54 4.62 -6.63 -6.23
N GLY A 55 3.38 -6.28 -5.86
CA GLY A 55 2.24 -6.33 -6.75
C GLY A 55 1.52 -7.69 -6.79
N ASN A 56 2.10 -8.73 -6.21
CA ASN A 56 1.47 -10.04 -6.07
C ASN A 56 1.33 -10.50 -4.62
N THR A 57 2.34 -10.18 -3.79
CA THR A 57 2.39 -10.58 -2.40
C THR A 57 2.58 -9.36 -1.51
N LEU A 58 1.81 -9.29 -0.43
CA LEU A 58 2.01 -8.35 0.67
C LEU A 58 2.92 -9.00 1.72
N PHE A 59 3.93 -8.27 2.14
CA PHE A 59 4.87 -8.65 3.20
C PHE A 59 4.70 -7.77 4.42
N ASP A 60 4.85 -8.35 5.61
CA ASP A 60 4.89 -7.62 6.87
C ASP A 60 6.23 -6.86 7.08
N ALA A 61 6.30 -6.08 8.13
CA ALA A 61 7.51 -5.35 8.49
C ALA A 61 8.72 -6.24 8.86
N SER A 62 8.50 -7.54 9.05
CA SER A 62 9.54 -8.55 9.31
C SER A 62 9.93 -9.35 8.06
N ASN A 63 9.46 -8.94 6.89
CA ASN A 63 9.73 -9.55 5.58
C ASN A 63 9.09 -10.95 5.40
N ASN A 64 8.06 -11.29 6.14
CA ASN A 64 7.31 -12.52 5.91
C ASN A 64 6.06 -12.21 5.07
N PRO A 65 5.62 -13.15 4.21
CA PRO A 65 4.32 -13.02 3.59
C PRO A 65 3.24 -12.82 4.65
N MET A 66 2.45 -11.77 4.49
CA MET A 66 1.36 -11.44 5.39
C MET A 66 0.26 -12.51 5.29
N GLN A 67 -0.42 -12.80 6.39
CA GLN A 67 -1.57 -13.70 6.37
C GLN A 67 -2.58 -13.25 5.32
N ASN A 68 -2.98 -14.15 4.42
CA ASN A 68 -3.86 -13.87 3.27
C ASN A 68 -3.33 -12.83 2.28
N GLY A 69 -2.04 -12.49 2.31
CA GLY A 69 -1.42 -11.43 1.51
C GLY A 69 -0.98 -11.84 0.10
N GLU A 70 -1.07 -13.12 -0.26
CA GLU A 70 -0.70 -13.59 -1.60
C GLU A 70 -1.84 -13.43 -2.61
N GLY A 71 -1.51 -13.29 -3.89
CA GLY A 71 -2.49 -13.20 -4.98
C GLY A 71 -3.18 -11.85 -5.09
N ILE A 72 -2.47 -10.77 -4.84
CA ILE A 72 -2.93 -9.41 -5.17
C ILE A 72 -2.98 -9.29 -6.69
N LEU A 73 -4.11 -8.86 -7.22
CA LEU A 73 -4.33 -8.73 -8.66
C LEU A 73 -3.91 -7.35 -9.16
N THR A 74 -2.66 -7.22 -9.59
CA THR A 74 -2.15 -5.98 -10.17
C THR A 74 -1.85 -6.15 -11.66
N ASP A 75 -1.72 -5.03 -12.36
CA ASP A 75 -1.15 -5.00 -13.70
C ASP A 75 0.39 -4.99 -13.60
N PRO A 76 1.08 -6.08 -13.98
CA PRO A 76 2.53 -6.15 -13.84
C PRO A 76 3.27 -5.21 -14.79
N SER A 77 2.60 -4.64 -15.79
CA SER A 77 3.15 -3.66 -16.72
C SER A 77 2.93 -2.21 -16.27
N GLY A 78 2.16 -2.00 -15.22
CA GLY A 78 1.88 -0.68 -14.67
C GLY A 78 3.12 -0.05 -14.04
N LEU A 79 3.26 1.27 -14.21
CA LEU A 79 4.37 2.04 -13.62
C LEU A 79 3.94 2.73 -12.31
N GLN A 80 2.65 3.00 -12.15
CA GLN A 80 2.05 3.62 -10.97
C GLN A 80 0.59 3.17 -10.82
N ALA A 81 0.40 1.86 -10.77
CA ALA A 81 -0.92 1.21 -10.72
C ALA A 81 -1.36 0.86 -9.30
N MET A 82 -0.63 1.31 -8.29
CA MET A 82 -0.95 1.10 -6.88
C MET A 82 -0.79 2.37 -6.04
N ALA A 83 -1.65 2.51 -5.03
CA ALA A 83 -1.55 3.54 -4.01
C ALA A 83 -2.08 3.02 -2.67
N ALA A 84 -1.61 3.57 -1.56
CA ALA A 84 -2.07 3.18 -0.24
C ALA A 84 -2.47 4.39 0.59
N SER A 85 -3.43 4.20 1.50
CA SER A 85 -3.81 5.18 2.51
C SER A 85 -4.22 4.50 3.81
N PRO A 86 -4.13 5.17 4.96
CA PRO A 86 -4.86 4.75 6.14
C PRO A 86 -6.36 4.66 5.84
N VAL A 87 -7.06 3.77 6.54
CA VAL A 87 -8.53 3.74 6.53
C VAL A 87 -9.03 4.92 7.36
N PRO A 88 -9.88 5.81 6.82
CA PRO A 88 -10.38 6.96 7.57
C PRO A 88 -11.26 6.57 8.76
N GLY A 89 -11.30 7.45 9.76
CA GLY A 89 -12.20 7.37 10.89
C GLY A 89 -11.76 6.45 12.04
N PRO A 90 -12.52 6.43 13.14
CA PRO A 90 -12.12 5.74 14.36
C PRO A 90 -12.00 4.22 14.23
N GLY A 91 -12.79 3.61 13.33
CA GLY A 91 -12.70 2.17 13.04
C GLY A 91 -11.50 1.77 12.17
N GLY A 92 -10.82 2.76 11.58
CA GLY A 92 -9.69 2.56 10.68
C GLY A 92 -8.33 2.51 11.39
N THR A 93 -8.27 2.68 12.71
CA THR A 93 -7.00 2.68 13.45
C THR A 93 -6.23 1.38 13.23
N GLY A 94 -5.00 1.51 12.71
CA GLY A 94 -4.16 0.35 12.37
C GLY A 94 -4.58 -0.39 11.10
N LYS A 95 -5.51 0.18 10.32
CA LYS A 95 -5.93 -0.40 9.04
C LYS A 95 -5.52 0.47 7.88
N TYR A 96 -5.29 -0.17 6.73
CA TYR A 96 -4.80 0.49 5.53
C TYR A 96 -5.50 -0.07 4.30
N TYR A 97 -5.85 0.82 3.37
CA TYR A 97 -6.20 0.45 2.01
C TYR A 97 -4.93 0.33 1.16
N LEU A 98 -4.87 -0.72 0.36
CA LEU A 98 -4.06 -0.80 -0.84
C LEU A 98 -5.01 -0.79 -2.03
N PHE A 99 -5.03 0.31 -2.77
CA PHE A 99 -5.70 0.40 -4.06
C PHE A 99 -4.75 -0.11 -5.13
N HIS A 100 -5.28 -0.91 -6.05
CA HIS A 100 -4.46 -1.46 -7.14
C HIS A 100 -5.31 -1.66 -8.39
N ARG A 101 -4.70 -1.45 -9.54
CA ARG A 101 -5.34 -1.62 -10.84
C ARG A 101 -5.01 -3.00 -11.39
N ASN A 102 -6.01 -3.74 -11.84
CA ASN A 102 -5.82 -5.01 -12.55
C ASN A 102 -5.58 -4.78 -14.06
N ASN A 103 -5.27 -5.87 -14.78
CA ASN A 103 -4.99 -5.83 -16.22
C ASN A 103 -6.14 -5.32 -17.09
N SER A 104 -7.38 -5.29 -16.58
CA SER A 104 -8.54 -4.76 -17.31
C SER A 104 -8.81 -3.27 -17.04
N GLY A 105 -7.95 -2.62 -16.26
CA GLY A 105 -8.12 -1.20 -15.89
C GLY A 105 -9.17 -0.97 -14.81
N GLU A 106 -9.55 -2.00 -14.06
CA GLU A 106 -10.43 -1.90 -12.92
C GLU A 106 -9.62 -1.64 -11.65
N ILE A 107 -10.11 -0.74 -10.80
CA ILE A 107 -9.50 -0.48 -9.49
C ILE A 107 -10.12 -1.42 -8.46
N LEU A 108 -9.24 -2.08 -7.75
CA LEU A 108 -9.56 -2.98 -6.65
C LEU A 108 -9.02 -2.40 -5.34
N ALA A 109 -9.65 -2.74 -4.23
CA ALA A 109 -9.17 -2.43 -2.89
C ALA A 109 -8.81 -3.72 -2.15
N THR A 110 -7.71 -3.66 -1.43
CA THR A 110 -7.28 -4.67 -0.45
C THR A 110 -7.14 -3.98 0.90
N ILE A 111 -7.71 -4.56 1.95
CA ILE A 111 -7.64 -4.00 3.32
C ILE A 111 -6.66 -4.82 4.14
N ILE A 112 -5.73 -4.12 4.76
CA ILE A 112 -4.74 -4.64 5.68
C ILE A 112 -5.14 -4.19 7.09
N ASP A 113 -5.20 -5.11 8.04
CA ASP A 113 -5.37 -4.81 9.46
C ASP A 113 -4.11 -5.20 10.22
N GLN A 114 -3.33 -4.19 10.63
CA GLN A 114 -2.06 -4.36 11.34
C GLN A 114 -2.26 -4.83 12.79
N THR A 115 -3.46 -4.70 13.35
CA THR A 115 -3.74 -5.08 14.73
C THR A 115 -3.89 -6.58 14.92
N LEU A 116 -4.07 -7.33 13.84
CA LEU A 116 -4.21 -8.78 13.87
C LEU A 116 -2.85 -9.47 14.06
N GLN A 117 -2.87 -10.61 14.72
CA GLN A 117 -1.67 -11.41 14.95
C GLN A 117 -1.00 -11.85 13.65
N GLY A 118 -1.79 -12.17 12.62
CA GLY A 118 -1.26 -12.66 11.34
C GLY A 118 -0.55 -14.01 11.48
N ASN A 119 0.51 -14.22 10.68
CA ASN A 119 1.27 -15.48 10.62
C ASN A 119 2.35 -15.60 11.71
N ARG A 120 2.48 -14.65 12.62
CA ARG A 120 3.52 -14.71 13.67
C ARG A 120 3.12 -15.64 14.81
N ALA A 121 4.04 -16.55 15.13
CA ALA A 121 3.86 -17.50 16.24
C ALA A 121 4.17 -16.91 17.63
N ASP A 122 4.86 -15.77 17.69
CA ASP A 122 5.30 -15.13 18.94
C ASP A 122 4.21 -14.28 19.62
N GLY A 123 3.02 -14.20 19.02
CA GLY A 123 1.89 -13.41 19.53
C GLY A 123 1.99 -11.90 19.25
N THR A 124 3.07 -11.44 18.61
CA THR A 124 3.20 -10.04 18.22
C THR A 124 2.37 -9.79 16.95
N PRO A 125 1.56 -8.72 16.88
CA PRO A 125 0.81 -8.41 15.66
C PRO A 125 1.75 -8.23 14.46
N ALA A 126 1.48 -8.96 13.40
CA ALA A 126 2.17 -8.88 12.12
C ALA A 126 1.25 -8.39 10.99
N GLY A 127 -0.04 -8.24 11.32
CA GLY A 127 -1.07 -7.86 10.39
C GLY A 127 -1.60 -9.01 9.53
N ALA A 128 -2.76 -8.79 8.96
CA ALA A 128 -3.39 -9.70 8.03
C ALA A 128 -4.20 -8.93 6.97
N VAL A 129 -4.38 -9.54 5.81
CA VAL A 129 -5.32 -9.05 4.81
C VAL A 129 -6.71 -9.55 5.16
N THR A 130 -7.62 -8.63 5.44
CA THR A 130 -9.02 -8.92 5.82
C THR A 130 -9.97 -8.93 4.62
N THR A 131 -9.71 -8.06 3.63
CA THR A 131 -10.42 -8.00 2.36
C THR A 131 -9.40 -7.97 1.24
N LYS A 132 -9.60 -8.74 0.18
CA LYS A 132 -8.65 -8.82 -0.93
C LYS A 132 -9.33 -8.69 -2.28
N ASN A 133 -8.72 -7.86 -3.16
CA ASN A 133 -9.15 -7.72 -4.55
C ASN A 133 -10.64 -7.32 -4.70
N SER A 134 -11.16 -6.51 -3.79
CA SER A 134 -12.56 -6.08 -3.84
C SER A 134 -12.74 -4.96 -4.86
N PRO A 135 -13.60 -5.12 -5.88
CA PRO A 135 -13.89 -4.05 -6.83
C PRO A 135 -14.52 -2.84 -6.14
N ILE A 136 -14.06 -1.64 -6.49
CA ILE A 136 -14.65 -0.39 -5.98
C ILE A 136 -15.54 0.31 -7.03
N GLY A 137 -15.85 -0.37 -8.13
CA GLY A 137 -16.74 0.16 -9.18
C GLY A 137 -16.05 1.16 -10.13
N VAL A 138 -14.75 1.35 -10.03
CA VAL A 138 -13.98 2.26 -10.89
C VAL A 138 -13.25 1.46 -11.96
N THR A 139 -13.54 1.74 -13.24
CA THR A 139 -13.00 1.01 -14.38
C THR A 139 -12.42 1.95 -15.43
N GLY A 140 -11.71 1.40 -16.43
CA GLY A 140 -11.14 2.18 -17.52
C GLY A 140 -10.00 3.10 -17.08
N ARG A 141 -9.20 2.67 -16.09
CA ARG A 141 -8.08 3.44 -15.55
C ARG A 141 -6.77 3.06 -16.21
N GLY A 142 -5.92 4.08 -16.41
CA GLY A 142 -4.53 3.95 -16.85
C GLY A 142 -3.57 3.89 -15.68
N ASP A 143 -2.30 4.09 -15.97
CA ASP A 143 -1.28 4.33 -14.96
C ASP A 143 -1.45 5.73 -14.34
N GLY A 144 -0.95 5.90 -13.14
CA GLY A 144 -1.08 7.15 -12.39
C GLY A 144 -2.17 7.07 -11.35
N MET A 145 -1.83 6.47 -10.21
CA MET A 145 -2.67 6.38 -9.03
C MET A 145 -1.92 6.92 -7.82
N LEU A 146 -2.58 7.73 -7.02
CA LEU A 146 -2.04 8.20 -5.74
C LEU A 146 -3.18 8.45 -4.75
N THR A 147 -2.85 8.50 -3.49
CA THR A 147 -3.75 8.92 -2.42
C THR A 147 -3.28 10.24 -1.83
N VAL A 148 -4.22 11.14 -1.54
CA VAL A 148 -3.95 12.46 -0.97
C VAL A 148 -4.84 12.65 0.25
N ALA A 149 -4.25 13.07 1.38
CA ALA A 149 -5.02 13.46 2.54
C ALA A 149 -5.83 14.73 2.27
N SER A 150 -7.05 14.80 2.80
CA SER A 150 -7.82 16.05 2.83
C SER A 150 -7.16 17.09 3.74
N ALA A 151 -7.54 18.34 3.59
CA ALA A 151 -6.97 19.45 4.37
C ALA A 151 -7.21 19.30 5.89
N ASP A 152 -8.27 18.63 6.29
CA ASP A 152 -8.59 18.34 7.70
C ASP A 152 -7.90 17.08 8.25
N GLY A 153 -7.23 16.30 7.39
CA GLY A 153 -6.55 15.06 7.73
C GLY A 153 -7.48 13.88 8.07
N ASN A 154 -8.79 14.05 7.95
CA ASN A 154 -9.75 13.03 8.38
C ASN A 154 -10.23 12.13 7.24
N THR A 155 -10.06 12.56 5.99
CA THR A 155 -10.43 11.81 4.79
C THR A 155 -9.24 11.72 3.84
N PHE A 156 -9.35 10.81 2.87
CA PHE A 156 -8.36 10.65 1.80
C PHE A 156 -9.08 10.66 0.46
N TRP A 157 -8.39 11.13 -0.56
CA TRP A 157 -8.82 11.07 -1.94
C TRP A 157 -7.94 10.09 -2.70
N LEU A 158 -8.56 9.17 -3.41
CA LEU A 158 -7.90 8.37 -4.43
C LEU A 158 -7.94 9.16 -5.74
N VAL A 159 -6.79 9.45 -6.29
CA VAL A 159 -6.64 10.18 -7.56
C VAL A 159 -6.17 9.19 -8.61
N THR A 160 -6.89 9.12 -9.73
CA THR A 160 -6.60 8.19 -10.83
C THR A 160 -6.64 8.92 -12.17
N GLN A 161 -5.96 8.36 -13.17
CA GLN A 161 -6.00 8.83 -14.54
C GLN A 161 -6.81 7.86 -15.40
N ALA A 162 -7.63 8.39 -16.32
CA ALA A 162 -8.31 7.57 -17.32
C ALA A 162 -7.30 6.91 -18.28
N ALA A 163 -7.62 5.71 -18.80
CA ALA A 163 -6.72 4.93 -19.64
C ALA A 163 -6.30 5.66 -20.94
N ASN A 164 -7.14 6.59 -21.41
CA ASN A 164 -6.82 7.42 -22.58
C ASN A 164 -5.96 8.66 -22.27
N GLY A 165 -5.53 8.82 -21.01
CA GLY A 165 -4.70 9.94 -20.56
C GLY A 165 -5.42 11.29 -20.45
N GLY A 166 -6.72 11.34 -20.71
CA GLY A 166 -7.45 12.61 -20.86
C GLY A 166 -8.02 13.22 -19.59
N LEU A 167 -8.31 12.43 -18.57
CA LEU A 167 -9.00 12.88 -17.35
C LEU A 167 -8.29 12.39 -16.11
N ILE A 168 -8.22 13.28 -15.12
CA ILE A 168 -7.84 12.95 -13.73
C ILE A 168 -9.13 12.99 -12.92
N GLU A 169 -9.40 11.93 -12.18
CA GLU A 169 -10.59 11.80 -11.35
C GLU A 169 -10.22 11.59 -9.89
N PHE A 170 -11.09 12.05 -9.01
CA PHE A 170 -10.92 12.03 -7.57
C PHE A 170 -12.07 11.25 -6.95
N TYR A 171 -11.74 10.27 -6.12
CA TYR A 171 -12.70 9.46 -5.38
C TYR A 171 -12.42 9.60 -3.89
N GLU A 172 -13.43 9.96 -3.12
CA GLU A 172 -13.29 9.96 -1.66
C GLU A 172 -13.11 8.51 -1.17
N VAL A 173 -12.08 8.30 -0.35
CA VAL A 173 -11.83 6.99 0.25
C VAL A 173 -12.84 6.77 1.37
N PRO A 174 -13.66 5.71 1.31
CA PRO A 174 -14.72 5.50 2.28
C PRO A 174 -14.17 5.16 3.67
N PHE A 175 -14.96 5.48 4.70
CA PHE A 175 -14.79 4.89 6.02
C PHE A 175 -15.02 3.38 5.97
N GLU A 176 -14.39 2.63 6.89
CA GLU A 176 -14.67 1.21 6.99
C GLU A 176 -16.15 0.98 7.32
N GLY A 177 -16.86 0.24 6.46
CA GLY A 177 -18.28 -0.05 6.58
C GLY A 177 -19.22 0.96 5.94
N GLY A 178 -18.70 1.89 5.13
CA GLY A 178 -19.47 2.81 4.27
C GLY A 178 -19.76 2.23 2.89
#